data_372d4086be1a9f5d5a75386eba2ee417
#
_entry.id   372d4086be1a9f5d5a75386eba2ee417
#
_cell.length_a   1.000
_cell.length_b   1.000
_cell.length_c   1.000
_cell.angle_alpha   90.00
_cell.angle_beta   90.00
_cell.angle_gamma   90.00
#
_symmetry.space_group_name_H-M   'P 1'
#
loop_
_entity.id
_entity.type
_entity.pdbx_description
1 polymer ?
#
loop_
_entity_poly.entity_id
_entity_poly.type
_entity_poly.pdbx_seq_one_letter_code
_entity_poly.pdbx_strand_id
1 'polypeptide(L)'
;MDAIQHIIVDHTLARIGDTVFSDYLCHAYCYDGYCTFDHHGQSFRFEEGNCMIIPRRGDLVKNLHESDDFRVDVIYVTQQFIELSTPQSNYGMRGQLSLFQNPIMQLTPEQQEICKHNFDAVKRRLAQTEHSFRHDALRNAVECMIIDFFDFHANLYGADKITSQQHQLMEQFIEMLERGDFRKNREISYYADRLCVTTKYLSEVSKKVSGLPAAFWITRYASLDISRLLRNRNLSFTDISDLFGFSSLSHFSRYVQTNLGAKPSDFRE
;
A
#
# COMPACT_ATOMS: atom_id res chain seq x y z
N MET A 1 -11.68 -14.48 8.88
CA MET A 1 -11.33 -14.44 7.45
C MET A 1 -10.06 -15.24 7.27
N ASP A 2 -10.05 -16.23 6.37
CA ASP A 2 -8.92 -17.16 6.26
C ASP A 2 -7.71 -16.48 5.60
N ALA A 3 -6.64 -16.20 6.36
CA ALA A 3 -5.44 -15.52 5.87
C ALA A 3 -4.77 -16.26 4.69
N ILE A 4 -5.03 -17.55 4.53
CA ILE A 4 -4.46 -18.39 3.48
C ILE A 4 -4.97 -17.97 2.08
N GLN A 5 -6.21 -17.48 1.99
CA GLN A 5 -6.79 -17.01 0.71
C GLN A 5 -6.22 -15.66 0.25
N HIS A 6 -5.46 -14.97 1.11
CA HIS A 6 -4.96 -13.62 0.86
C HIS A 6 -3.48 -13.57 0.47
N ILE A 7 -2.74 -14.68 0.58
CA ILE A 7 -1.30 -14.73 0.31
C ILE A 7 -0.99 -15.93 -0.58
N ILE A 8 -0.32 -15.65 -1.71
CA ILE A 8 0.14 -16.67 -2.66
C ILE A 8 1.65 -16.49 -2.83
N VAL A 9 2.39 -17.59 -2.78
CA VAL A 9 3.83 -17.64 -3.07
C VAL A 9 4.05 -18.26 -4.44
N ASP A 10 4.92 -17.66 -5.23
CA ASP A 10 5.33 -18.14 -6.55
C ASP A 10 6.85 -17.98 -6.73
N HIS A 11 7.42 -18.60 -7.76
CA HIS A 11 8.84 -18.55 -8.09
C HIS A 11 9.09 -18.06 -9.53
N THR A 12 8.11 -17.38 -10.11
CA THR A 12 8.18 -16.75 -11.44
C THR A 12 7.30 -15.53 -11.49
N LEU A 13 7.68 -14.54 -12.28
CA LEU A 13 6.87 -13.36 -12.57
C LEU A 13 5.96 -13.54 -13.79
N ALA A 14 6.08 -14.65 -14.53
CA ALA A 14 5.33 -14.89 -15.76
C ALA A 14 3.80 -14.76 -15.59
N ARG A 15 3.29 -14.97 -14.38
CA ARG A 15 1.86 -14.93 -14.05
C ARG A 15 1.37 -13.58 -13.48
N ILE A 16 2.25 -12.60 -13.38
CA ILE A 16 1.91 -11.31 -12.72
C ILE A 16 0.71 -10.60 -13.36
N GLY A 17 0.49 -10.81 -14.66
CA GLY A 17 -0.63 -10.26 -15.43
C GLY A 17 -1.93 -11.07 -15.39
N ASP A 18 -1.95 -12.25 -14.75
CA ASP A 18 -3.13 -13.10 -14.68
C ASP A 18 -4.27 -12.40 -13.93
N THR A 19 -5.49 -12.56 -14.41
CA THR A 19 -6.68 -11.92 -13.81
C THR A 19 -6.92 -12.33 -12.36
N VAL A 20 -6.44 -13.51 -11.96
CA VAL A 20 -6.53 -14.00 -10.58
C VAL A 20 -5.76 -13.09 -9.59
N PHE A 21 -4.73 -12.38 -10.07
CA PHE A 21 -3.91 -11.47 -9.26
C PHE A 21 -4.32 -10.00 -9.37
N SER A 22 -5.46 -9.67 -10.00
CA SER A 22 -5.90 -8.28 -10.21
C SER A 22 -6.03 -7.45 -8.92
N ASP A 23 -6.38 -8.11 -7.80
CA ASP A 23 -6.54 -7.47 -6.49
C ASP A 23 -5.35 -7.71 -5.54
N TYR A 24 -4.26 -8.28 -6.07
CA TYR A 24 -3.06 -8.54 -5.29
C TYR A 24 -1.98 -7.49 -5.55
N LEU A 25 -1.21 -7.20 -4.51
CA LEU A 25 0.08 -6.55 -4.63
C LEU A 25 1.14 -7.63 -4.81
N CYS A 26 2.07 -7.40 -5.73
CA CYS A 26 3.19 -8.29 -5.97
C CYS A 26 4.43 -7.76 -5.25
N HIS A 27 5.05 -8.61 -4.43
CA HIS A 27 6.35 -8.37 -3.81
C HIS A 27 7.30 -9.44 -4.31
N ALA A 28 8.44 -9.06 -4.88
CA ALA A 28 9.41 -10.00 -5.43
C ALA A 28 10.82 -9.66 -4.99
N TYR A 29 11.64 -10.69 -4.76
CA TYR A 29 13.09 -10.57 -4.51
C TYR A 29 13.85 -11.46 -5.48
N CYS A 30 14.81 -10.88 -6.21
CA CYS A 30 15.65 -11.60 -7.18
C CYS A 30 16.91 -12.13 -6.50
N TYR A 31 17.10 -13.46 -6.57
CA TYR A 31 18.28 -14.15 -6.02
C TYR A 31 19.41 -14.29 -7.02
N ASP A 32 19.08 -14.50 -8.31
CA ASP A 32 20.04 -14.64 -9.42
C ASP A 32 19.40 -14.21 -10.73
N GLY A 33 20.22 -13.90 -11.71
CA GLY A 33 19.79 -13.53 -13.05
C GLY A 33 19.05 -12.20 -13.11
N TYR A 34 18.17 -12.06 -14.09
CA TYR A 34 17.37 -10.84 -14.25
C TYR A 34 16.06 -11.11 -14.99
N CYS A 35 15.13 -10.17 -14.81
CA CYS A 35 13.91 -10.06 -15.60
C CYS A 35 13.79 -8.65 -16.18
N THR A 36 13.40 -8.53 -17.45
CA THR A 36 13.04 -7.24 -18.06
C THR A 36 11.54 -7.18 -18.31
N PHE A 37 10.95 -6.01 -18.14
CA PHE A 37 9.52 -5.80 -18.37
C PHE A 37 9.23 -4.32 -18.62
N ASP A 38 8.07 -4.03 -19.24
CA ASP A 38 7.54 -2.69 -19.37
C ASP A 38 6.44 -2.47 -18.32
N HIS A 39 6.48 -1.31 -17.66
CA HIS A 39 5.47 -0.87 -16.70
C HIS A 39 5.20 0.62 -16.88
N HIS A 40 3.93 1.02 -17.05
CA HIS A 40 3.54 2.41 -17.35
C HIS A 40 4.28 3.07 -18.52
N GLY A 41 4.65 2.28 -19.54
CA GLY A 41 5.35 2.78 -20.73
C GLY A 41 6.85 3.02 -20.54
N GLN A 42 7.41 2.57 -19.45
CA GLN A 42 8.84 2.56 -19.16
C GLN A 42 9.34 1.12 -19.08
N SER A 43 10.57 0.88 -19.56
CA SER A 43 11.22 -0.44 -19.48
C SER A 43 12.07 -0.50 -18.22
N PHE A 44 11.98 -1.63 -17.52
CA PHE A 44 12.70 -1.89 -16.27
C PHE A 44 13.52 -3.17 -16.41
N ARG A 45 14.61 -3.23 -15.64
CA ARG A 45 15.44 -4.41 -15.43
C ARG A 45 15.50 -4.72 -13.94
N PHE A 46 14.90 -5.83 -13.56
CA PHE A 46 14.88 -6.35 -12.19
C PHE A 46 15.93 -7.47 -12.11
N GLU A 47 16.93 -7.31 -11.26
CA GLU A 47 18.11 -8.17 -11.25
C GLU A 47 18.53 -8.56 -9.83
N GLU A 48 19.52 -9.44 -9.72
CA GLU A 48 20.04 -9.97 -8.46
C GLU A 48 20.22 -8.89 -7.39
N GLY A 49 19.75 -9.18 -6.17
CA GLY A 49 19.82 -8.30 -5.01
C GLY A 49 18.77 -7.20 -4.96
N ASN A 50 17.94 -7.08 -5.98
CA ASN A 50 16.85 -6.10 -6.01
C ASN A 50 15.56 -6.66 -5.44
N CYS A 51 14.75 -5.77 -4.85
CA CYS A 51 13.37 -6.02 -4.51
C CYS A 51 12.44 -5.26 -5.47
N MET A 52 11.31 -5.86 -5.83
CA MET A 52 10.30 -5.24 -6.67
C MET A 52 8.95 -5.26 -5.96
N ILE A 53 8.22 -4.14 -6.05
CA ILE A 53 6.85 -4.05 -5.56
C ILE A 53 5.96 -3.47 -6.66
N ILE A 54 5.00 -4.26 -7.13
CA ILE A 54 3.94 -3.78 -8.01
C ILE A 54 2.68 -3.61 -7.14
N PRO A 55 2.29 -2.36 -6.85
CA PRO A 55 1.27 -2.07 -5.83
C PRO A 55 -0.15 -2.49 -6.19
N ARG A 56 -0.46 -2.67 -7.45
CA ARG A 56 -1.72 -3.21 -8.00
C ARG A 56 -1.62 -3.33 -9.51
N ARG A 57 -2.56 -4.07 -10.10
CA ARG A 57 -2.71 -4.13 -11.54
C ARG A 57 -1.44 -4.63 -12.24
N GLY A 58 -1.01 -5.83 -11.84
CA GLY A 58 0.05 -6.54 -12.55
C GLY A 58 -0.22 -6.69 -14.06
N ASP A 59 -1.49 -6.51 -14.50
CA ASP A 59 -1.90 -6.45 -15.90
C ASP A 59 -1.24 -5.29 -16.68
N LEU A 60 -0.69 -4.30 -15.99
CA LEU A 60 0.09 -3.21 -16.59
C LEU A 60 1.56 -3.59 -16.85
N VAL A 61 2.03 -4.71 -16.31
CA VAL A 61 3.33 -5.30 -16.64
C VAL A 61 3.21 -6.01 -17.98
N LYS A 62 4.07 -5.63 -18.93
CA LYS A 62 4.07 -6.15 -20.31
C LYS A 62 5.48 -6.50 -20.75
N ASN A 63 5.60 -7.27 -21.83
CA ASN A 63 6.89 -7.61 -22.44
C ASN A 63 7.89 -8.19 -21.43
N LEU A 64 7.38 -9.06 -20.53
CA LEU A 64 8.19 -9.69 -19.50
C LEU A 64 9.06 -10.79 -20.09
N HIS A 65 10.37 -10.72 -19.82
CA HIS A 65 11.37 -11.70 -20.21
C HIS A 65 12.28 -12.03 -19.04
N GLU A 66 12.30 -13.29 -18.64
CA GLU A 66 13.18 -13.82 -17.59
C GLU A 66 14.45 -14.42 -18.25
N SER A 67 15.65 -14.20 -17.68
CA SER A 67 16.88 -14.89 -18.10
C SER A 67 16.84 -16.36 -17.67
N ASP A 68 17.65 -17.21 -18.31
CA ASP A 68 17.67 -18.65 -18.04
C ASP A 68 18.08 -19.00 -16.60
N ASP A 69 18.87 -18.14 -15.98
CA ASP A 69 19.34 -18.24 -14.59
C ASP A 69 18.47 -17.44 -13.58
N PHE A 70 17.34 -16.88 -14.04
CA PHE A 70 16.49 -16.06 -13.17
C PHE A 70 15.89 -16.88 -12.03
N ARG A 71 16.21 -16.49 -10.78
CA ARG A 71 15.63 -17.05 -9.57
C ARG A 71 14.99 -15.95 -8.74
N VAL A 72 13.72 -16.10 -8.47
CA VAL A 72 12.90 -15.12 -7.77
C VAL A 72 11.98 -15.79 -6.76
N ASP A 73 11.76 -15.17 -5.63
CA ASP A 73 10.60 -15.43 -4.80
C ASP A 73 9.59 -14.30 -5.01
N VAL A 74 8.33 -14.68 -5.16
CA VAL A 74 7.22 -13.76 -5.34
C VAL A 74 6.17 -14.02 -4.28
N ILE A 75 5.75 -12.97 -3.58
CA ILE A 75 4.65 -13.01 -2.61
C ILE A 75 3.55 -12.07 -3.08
N TYR A 76 2.44 -12.64 -3.49
CA TYR A 76 1.21 -11.91 -3.80
C TYR A 76 0.38 -11.77 -2.53
N VAL A 77 -0.02 -10.55 -2.20
CA VAL A 77 -0.84 -10.26 -1.00
C VAL A 77 -2.04 -9.44 -1.43
N THR A 78 -3.25 -9.83 -1.02
CA THR A 78 -4.46 -9.04 -1.36
C THR A 78 -4.42 -7.67 -0.71
N GLN A 79 -5.03 -6.69 -1.40
CA GLN A 79 -5.17 -5.34 -0.87
C GLN A 79 -5.83 -5.32 0.52
N GLN A 80 -6.86 -6.14 0.71
CA GLN A 80 -7.58 -6.24 1.99
C GLN A 80 -6.66 -6.69 3.13
N PHE A 81 -5.79 -7.67 2.89
CA PHE A 81 -4.84 -8.15 3.90
C PHE A 81 -3.77 -7.09 4.21
N ILE A 82 -3.25 -6.40 3.18
CA ILE A 82 -2.30 -5.30 3.35
C ILE A 82 -2.90 -4.17 4.19
N GLU A 83 -4.16 -3.79 3.96
CA GLU A 83 -4.82 -2.74 4.75
C GLU A 83 -4.94 -3.07 6.23
N LEU A 84 -5.12 -4.36 6.57
CA LEU A 84 -5.11 -4.85 7.94
C LEU A 84 -3.71 -4.91 8.56
N SER A 85 -2.68 -5.08 7.75
CA SER A 85 -1.29 -5.30 8.15
C SER A 85 -0.39 -4.06 7.98
N THR A 86 -0.90 -3.00 7.32
CA THR A 86 -0.09 -1.80 7.08
C THR A 86 0.05 -0.99 8.36
N PRO A 87 1.27 -0.55 8.72
CA PRO A 87 1.49 0.34 9.85
C PRO A 87 0.64 1.60 9.73
N GLN A 88 0.26 2.18 10.87
CA GLN A 88 -0.54 3.42 10.94
C GLN A 88 0.22 4.67 10.47
N SER A 89 1.43 4.52 9.92
CA SER A 89 2.18 5.61 9.34
C SER A 89 1.60 6.01 7.99
N ASN A 90 1.49 7.30 7.74
CA ASN A 90 1.02 7.85 6.45
C ASN A 90 2.03 7.68 5.30
N TYR A 91 3.18 7.04 5.56
CA TYR A 91 4.22 6.81 4.55
C TYR A 91 3.73 5.98 3.36
N GLY A 92 2.71 5.14 3.56
CA GLY A 92 2.15 4.27 2.52
C GLY A 92 1.73 4.98 1.23
N MET A 93 1.29 6.24 1.29
CA MET A 93 0.95 7.01 0.09
C MET A 93 2.20 7.51 -0.65
N ARG A 94 3.20 8.04 0.06
CA ARG A 94 4.48 8.47 -0.55
C ARG A 94 5.19 7.28 -1.18
N GLY A 95 5.26 6.15 -0.47
CA GLY A 95 5.79 4.91 -0.99
C GLY A 95 5.07 4.44 -2.25
N GLN A 96 3.75 4.47 -2.25
CA GLN A 96 2.96 4.05 -3.41
C GLN A 96 3.16 4.96 -4.63
N LEU A 97 3.34 6.27 -4.44
CA LEU A 97 3.68 7.22 -5.50
C LEU A 97 5.00 6.87 -6.19
N SER A 98 6.03 6.61 -5.40
CA SER A 98 7.37 6.29 -5.93
C SER A 98 7.40 4.91 -6.59
N LEU A 99 6.75 3.90 -5.98
CA LEU A 99 6.63 2.55 -6.55
C LEU A 99 5.85 2.51 -7.86
N PHE A 100 4.91 3.43 -8.05
CA PHE A 100 4.19 3.56 -9.31
C PHE A 100 5.08 4.05 -10.46
N GLN A 101 6.12 4.82 -10.14
CA GLN A 101 7.10 5.31 -11.10
C GLN A 101 8.26 4.35 -11.30
N ASN A 102 8.79 3.82 -10.21
CA ASN A 102 9.86 2.85 -10.20
C ASN A 102 9.52 1.73 -9.20
N PRO A 103 9.06 0.57 -9.70
CA PRO A 103 8.68 -0.54 -8.85
C PRO A 103 9.88 -1.29 -8.25
N ILE A 104 11.12 -0.97 -8.66
CA ILE A 104 12.33 -1.68 -8.28
C ILE A 104 13.09 -0.88 -7.23
N MET A 105 13.47 -1.53 -6.16
CA MET A 105 14.36 -1.01 -5.12
C MET A 105 15.70 -1.72 -5.19
N GLN A 106 16.78 -0.96 -5.39
CA GLN A 106 18.15 -1.46 -5.27
C GLN A 106 18.53 -1.48 -3.79
N LEU A 107 18.75 -2.68 -3.25
CA LEU A 107 19.01 -2.88 -1.82
C LEU A 107 20.50 -2.91 -1.52
N THR A 108 20.90 -2.33 -0.40
CA THR A 108 22.25 -2.55 0.17
C THR A 108 22.41 -4.00 0.61
N PRO A 109 23.64 -4.53 0.75
CA PRO A 109 23.85 -5.91 1.23
C PRO A 109 23.12 -6.23 2.54
N GLU A 110 23.08 -5.29 3.48
CA GLU A 110 22.35 -5.44 4.74
C GLU A 110 20.82 -5.52 4.51
N GLN A 111 20.28 -4.65 3.67
CA GLN A 111 18.86 -4.68 3.31
C GLN A 111 18.47 -5.94 2.54
N GLN A 112 19.37 -6.50 1.70
CA GLN A 112 19.17 -7.77 1.03
C GLN A 112 18.97 -8.91 2.01
N GLU A 113 19.79 -8.98 3.05
CA GLU A 113 19.67 -10.02 4.10
C GLU A 113 18.35 -9.88 4.88
N ILE A 114 17.94 -8.66 5.22
CA ILE A 114 16.65 -8.39 5.85
C ILE A 114 15.51 -8.82 4.92
N CYS A 115 15.58 -8.45 3.64
CA CYS A 115 14.57 -8.81 2.64
C CYS A 115 14.42 -10.33 2.50
N LYS A 116 15.53 -11.07 2.33
CA LYS A 116 15.54 -12.54 2.29
C LYS A 116 14.90 -13.15 3.53
N HIS A 117 15.27 -12.64 4.72
CA HIS A 117 14.71 -13.09 5.99
C HIS A 117 13.18 -12.89 6.06
N ASN A 118 12.67 -11.76 5.57
CA ASN A 118 11.25 -11.45 5.51
C ASN A 118 10.49 -12.42 4.58
N PHE A 119 11.03 -12.67 3.38
CA PHE A 119 10.43 -13.64 2.45
C PHE A 119 10.39 -15.04 3.06
N ASP A 120 11.48 -15.48 3.68
CA ASP A 120 11.55 -16.78 4.34
C ASP A 120 10.62 -16.87 5.55
N ALA A 121 10.45 -15.78 6.32
CA ALA A 121 9.52 -15.74 7.44
C ALA A 121 8.07 -15.92 6.95
N VAL A 122 7.64 -15.21 5.91
CA VAL A 122 6.29 -15.34 5.34
C VAL A 122 6.08 -16.77 4.81
N LYS A 123 7.00 -17.30 4.00
CA LYS A 123 6.93 -18.67 3.45
C LYS A 123 6.82 -19.72 4.56
N ARG A 124 7.66 -19.61 5.59
CA ARG A 124 7.66 -20.52 6.75
C ARG A 124 6.33 -20.46 7.51
N ARG A 125 5.78 -19.26 7.78
CA ARG A 125 4.50 -19.11 8.46
C ARG A 125 3.34 -19.64 7.63
N LEU A 126 3.39 -19.48 6.33
CA LEU A 126 2.39 -20.02 5.42
C LEU A 126 2.38 -21.56 5.44
N ALA A 127 3.56 -22.19 5.53
CA ALA A 127 3.72 -23.65 5.60
C ALA A 127 3.33 -24.28 6.96
N GLN A 128 3.24 -23.50 8.05
CA GLN A 128 2.89 -23.99 9.39
C GLN A 128 1.39 -24.17 9.56
N THR A 129 0.81 -25.21 8.96
CA THR A 129 -0.64 -25.49 8.98
C THR A 129 -1.20 -25.75 10.37
N GLU A 130 -0.42 -26.36 11.27
CA GLU A 130 -0.83 -26.77 12.62
C GLU A 130 -0.57 -25.72 13.72
N HIS A 131 -0.08 -24.53 13.36
CA HIS A 131 0.23 -23.50 14.34
C HIS A 131 -1.05 -22.90 14.94
N SER A 132 -1.23 -22.98 16.26
CA SER A 132 -2.44 -22.53 16.96
C SER A 132 -2.84 -21.07 16.70
N PHE A 133 -1.88 -20.19 16.42
CA PHE A 133 -2.07 -18.77 16.11
C PHE A 133 -1.57 -18.45 14.70
N ARG A 134 -1.84 -19.33 13.73
CA ARG A 134 -1.32 -19.24 12.36
C ARG A 134 -1.64 -17.91 11.69
N HIS A 135 -2.88 -17.44 11.83
CA HIS A 135 -3.32 -16.19 11.23
C HIS A 135 -2.56 -14.98 11.76
N ASP A 136 -2.40 -14.90 13.09
CA ASP A 136 -1.66 -13.78 13.71
C ASP A 136 -0.17 -13.84 13.40
N ALA A 137 0.42 -15.04 13.42
CA ALA A 137 1.82 -15.23 13.07
C ALA A 137 2.12 -14.86 11.62
N LEU A 138 1.22 -15.20 10.69
CA LEU A 138 1.34 -14.86 9.28
C LEU A 138 1.15 -13.36 9.06
N ARG A 139 0.15 -12.74 9.71
CA ARG A 139 -0.07 -11.30 9.66
C ARG A 139 1.16 -10.53 10.14
N ASN A 140 1.72 -10.91 11.30
CA ASN A 140 2.92 -10.27 11.84
C ASN A 140 4.12 -10.41 10.90
N ALA A 141 4.31 -11.55 10.23
CA ALA A 141 5.39 -11.72 9.27
C ALA A 141 5.25 -10.79 8.06
N VAL A 142 4.03 -10.66 7.52
CA VAL A 142 3.75 -9.72 6.42
C VAL A 142 3.87 -8.26 6.89
N GLU A 143 3.42 -7.95 8.10
CA GLU A 143 3.55 -6.60 8.68
C GLU A 143 5.02 -6.19 8.83
N CYS A 144 5.88 -7.06 9.35
CA CYS A 144 7.33 -6.83 9.42
C CYS A 144 7.91 -6.58 8.03
N MET A 145 7.60 -7.43 7.05
CA MET A 145 8.04 -7.26 5.66
C MET A 145 7.64 -5.89 5.09
N ILE A 146 6.41 -5.46 5.32
CA ILE A 146 5.91 -4.16 4.82
C ILE A 146 6.63 -2.99 5.50
N ILE A 147 6.88 -3.07 6.82
CA ILE A 147 7.58 -2.03 7.57
C ILE A 147 9.00 -1.86 7.05
N ASP A 148 9.73 -2.96 6.84
CA ASP A 148 11.10 -2.93 6.32
C ASP A 148 11.12 -2.38 4.89
N PHE A 149 10.14 -2.74 4.05
CA PHE A 149 10.04 -2.17 2.71
C PHE A 149 9.74 -0.67 2.73
N PHE A 150 8.98 -0.19 3.69
CA PHE A 150 8.78 1.25 3.87
C PHE A 150 10.07 1.96 4.29
N ASP A 151 10.88 1.33 5.16
CA ASP A 151 12.19 1.87 5.54
C ASP A 151 13.16 1.88 4.35
N PHE A 152 13.26 0.78 3.61
CA PHE A 152 14.10 0.70 2.40
C PHE A 152 13.71 1.78 1.40
N HIS A 153 12.42 1.93 1.16
CA HIS A 153 11.90 2.92 0.24
C HIS A 153 12.16 4.35 0.71
N ALA A 154 11.97 4.64 2.00
CA ALA A 154 12.24 5.96 2.58
C ALA A 154 13.72 6.34 2.45
N ASN A 155 14.62 5.38 2.65
CA ASN A 155 16.06 5.59 2.52
C ASN A 155 16.49 5.84 1.07
N LEU A 156 15.83 5.18 0.11
CA LEU A 156 16.15 5.32 -1.32
C LEU A 156 15.58 6.60 -1.94
N TYR A 157 14.36 6.99 -1.57
CA TYR A 157 13.59 8.01 -2.27
C TYR A 157 13.20 9.21 -1.38
N GLY A 158 13.52 9.18 -0.11
CA GLY A 158 13.14 10.24 0.85
C GLY A 158 13.76 11.61 0.61
N ALA A 159 14.67 11.73 -0.35
CA ALA A 159 15.39 12.97 -0.68
C ALA A 159 15.25 13.41 -2.15
N ASP A 160 14.61 12.63 -3.03
CA ASP A 160 14.56 12.98 -4.45
C ASP A 160 13.52 14.07 -4.74
N LYS A 161 14.04 15.20 -5.23
CA LYS A 161 13.23 16.34 -5.70
C LYS A 161 12.41 15.90 -6.91
N ILE A 162 11.14 15.73 -6.72
CA ILE A 162 10.17 15.44 -7.76
C ILE A 162 10.12 16.61 -8.73
N THR A 163 10.46 16.35 -9.99
CA THR A 163 10.70 17.41 -10.99
C THR A 163 9.52 17.74 -11.88
N SER A 164 8.42 16.95 -11.86
CA SER A 164 7.25 17.24 -12.68
C SER A 164 6.18 18.03 -11.92
N GLN A 165 5.50 18.95 -12.63
CA GLN A 165 4.38 19.73 -12.07
C GLN A 165 3.27 18.85 -11.47
N GLN A 166 3.04 17.66 -12.05
CA GLN A 166 2.04 16.71 -11.55
C GLN A 166 2.44 16.11 -10.21
N HIS A 167 3.73 15.85 -10.00
CA HIS A 167 4.23 15.36 -8.72
C HIS A 167 4.17 16.44 -7.64
N GLN A 168 4.57 17.68 -7.98
CA GLN A 168 4.45 18.79 -7.03
C GLN A 168 3.01 19.00 -6.58
N LEU A 169 2.04 18.88 -7.50
CA LEU A 169 0.63 18.92 -7.16
C LEU A 169 0.24 17.80 -6.18
N MET A 170 0.73 16.58 -6.43
CA MET A 170 0.45 15.45 -5.55
C MET A 170 1.13 15.57 -4.19
N GLU A 171 2.35 16.09 -4.12
CA GLU A 171 3.01 16.37 -2.84
C GLU A 171 2.21 17.37 -2.00
N GLN A 172 1.78 18.47 -2.59
CA GLN A 172 0.93 19.44 -1.90
C GLN A 172 -0.39 18.82 -1.43
N PHE A 173 -1.00 17.96 -2.25
CA PHE A 173 -2.19 17.22 -1.86
C PHE A 173 -1.93 16.29 -0.66
N ILE A 174 -0.82 15.55 -0.69
CA ILE A 174 -0.40 14.67 0.42
C ILE A 174 -0.16 15.48 1.69
N GLU A 175 0.53 16.61 1.61
CA GLU A 175 0.77 17.48 2.76
C GLU A 175 -0.52 17.95 3.41
N MET A 176 -1.56 18.26 2.62
CA MET A 176 -2.88 18.61 3.16
C MET A 176 -3.51 17.42 3.91
N LEU A 177 -3.37 16.21 3.38
CA LEU A 177 -3.84 14.99 4.06
C LEU A 177 -3.05 14.72 5.34
N GLU A 178 -1.73 14.80 5.32
CA GLU A 178 -0.85 14.59 6.48
C GLU A 178 -1.11 15.62 7.60
N ARG A 179 -1.46 16.85 7.24
CA ARG A 179 -1.89 17.91 8.16
C ARG A 179 -3.24 17.61 8.84
N GLY A 180 -4.00 16.66 8.31
CA GLY A 180 -5.28 16.24 8.84
C GLY A 180 -6.48 17.03 8.32
N ASP A 181 -6.35 17.72 7.18
CA ASP A 181 -7.44 18.50 6.57
C ASP A 181 -8.70 17.64 6.34
N PHE A 182 -8.53 16.33 6.09
CA PHE A 182 -9.61 15.35 5.92
C PHE A 182 -10.54 15.20 7.14
N ARG A 183 -10.10 15.60 8.33
CA ARG A 183 -10.97 15.53 9.51
C ARG A 183 -12.19 16.43 9.37
N LYS A 184 -12.02 17.60 8.77
CA LYS A 184 -13.10 18.56 8.54
C LYS A 184 -13.62 18.59 7.10
N ASN A 185 -12.78 18.22 6.14
CA ASN A 185 -13.07 18.36 4.71
C ASN A 185 -12.75 17.05 3.97
N ARG A 186 -13.78 16.24 3.68
CA ARG A 186 -13.62 14.97 2.96
C ARG A 186 -14.02 15.04 1.50
N GLU A 187 -14.46 16.21 1.05
CA GLU A 187 -14.84 16.45 -0.34
C GLU A 187 -13.61 16.84 -1.19
N ILE A 188 -13.47 16.22 -2.34
CA ILE A 188 -12.36 16.50 -3.27
C ILE A 188 -12.31 17.97 -3.70
N SER A 189 -13.48 18.64 -3.75
CA SER A 189 -13.58 20.06 -4.11
C SER A 189 -12.72 20.95 -3.20
N TYR A 190 -12.75 20.70 -1.89
CA TYR A 190 -11.93 21.46 -0.94
C TYR A 190 -10.43 21.43 -1.29
N TYR A 191 -9.92 20.28 -1.66
CA TYR A 191 -8.50 20.12 -2.03
C TYR A 191 -8.20 20.75 -3.39
N ALA A 192 -9.07 20.52 -4.35
CA ALA A 192 -8.94 21.08 -5.70
C ALA A 192 -8.92 22.62 -5.67
N ASP A 193 -9.82 23.24 -4.91
CA ASP A 193 -9.89 24.69 -4.75
C ASP A 193 -8.60 25.24 -4.12
N ARG A 194 -8.06 24.59 -3.08
CA ARG A 194 -6.82 25.00 -2.42
C ARG A 194 -5.57 24.83 -3.27
N LEU A 195 -5.59 23.85 -4.17
CA LEU A 195 -4.52 23.56 -5.12
C LEU A 195 -4.69 24.32 -6.45
N CYS A 196 -5.73 25.17 -6.56
CA CYS A 196 -6.04 25.96 -7.74
C CYS A 196 -6.22 25.10 -9.02
N VAL A 197 -6.84 23.92 -8.88
CA VAL A 197 -7.11 23.01 -9.98
C VAL A 197 -8.58 22.56 -9.99
N THR A 198 -9.01 21.90 -11.05
CA THR A 198 -10.35 21.28 -11.06
C THR A 198 -10.34 19.94 -10.33
N THR A 199 -11.48 19.53 -9.78
CA THR A 199 -11.65 18.21 -9.13
C THR A 199 -11.32 17.06 -10.09
N LYS A 200 -11.70 17.20 -11.36
CA LYS A 200 -11.39 16.25 -12.42
C LYS A 200 -9.88 16.13 -12.63
N TYR A 201 -9.18 17.25 -12.77
CA TYR A 201 -7.74 17.27 -12.99
C TYR A 201 -6.98 16.68 -11.79
N LEU A 202 -7.35 17.05 -10.55
CA LEU A 202 -6.74 16.48 -9.35
C LEU A 202 -6.93 14.95 -9.30
N SER A 203 -8.13 14.47 -9.63
CA SER A 203 -8.41 13.02 -9.64
C SER A 203 -7.65 12.28 -10.75
N GLU A 204 -7.52 12.87 -11.94
CA GLU A 204 -6.76 12.31 -13.06
C GLU A 204 -5.26 12.26 -12.75
N VAL A 205 -4.69 13.34 -12.20
CA VAL A 205 -3.29 13.39 -11.79
C VAL A 205 -3.02 12.37 -10.68
N SER A 206 -3.88 12.33 -9.65
CA SER A 206 -3.78 11.33 -8.59
C SER A 206 -3.78 9.90 -9.16
N LYS A 207 -4.71 9.61 -10.07
CA LYS A 207 -4.80 8.29 -10.71
C LYS A 207 -3.60 7.96 -11.59
N LYS A 208 -3.05 8.97 -12.27
CA LYS A 208 -1.84 8.82 -13.11
C LYS A 208 -0.58 8.58 -12.27
N VAL A 209 -0.45 9.25 -11.14
CA VAL A 209 0.76 9.29 -10.31
C VAL A 209 0.75 8.24 -9.19
N SER A 210 -0.43 7.81 -8.70
CA SER A 210 -0.58 6.84 -7.62
C SER A 210 -1.41 5.60 -7.96
N GLY A 211 -1.91 5.51 -9.19
CA GLY A 211 -2.83 4.44 -9.60
C GLY A 211 -4.26 4.60 -9.06
N LEU A 212 -4.51 5.53 -8.12
CA LEU A 212 -5.76 5.66 -7.39
C LEU A 212 -6.31 7.10 -7.44
N PRO A 213 -7.63 7.29 -7.50
CA PRO A 213 -8.22 8.63 -7.53
C PRO A 213 -8.04 9.37 -6.19
N ALA A 214 -7.99 10.72 -6.23
CA ALA A 214 -7.80 11.54 -5.03
C ALA A 214 -8.81 11.27 -3.92
N ALA A 215 -10.09 11.04 -4.26
CA ALA A 215 -11.12 10.70 -3.29
C ALA A 215 -10.82 9.42 -2.49
N PHE A 216 -10.17 8.43 -3.12
CA PHE A 216 -9.71 7.23 -2.43
C PHE A 216 -8.73 7.58 -1.29
N TRP A 217 -7.76 8.44 -1.55
CA TRP A 217 -6.76 8.84 -0.57
C TRP A 217 -7.37 9.62 0.59
N ILE A 218 -8.28 10.56 0.30
CA ILE A 218 -9.01 11.30 1.34
C ILE A 218 -9.76 10.33 2.27
N THR A 219 -10.49 9.39 1.69
CA THR A 219 -11.23 8.37 2.44
C THR A 219 -10.30 7.47 3.24
N ARG A 220 -9.18 7.03 2.66
CA ARG A 220 -8.18 6.17 3.32
C ARG A 220 -7.58 6.85 4.54
N TYR A 221 -7.11 8.11 4.42
CA TYR A 221 -6.55 8.86 5.55
C TYR A 221 -7.58 9.04 6.67
N ALA A 222 -8.81 9.41 6.32
CA ALA A 222 -9.89 9.54 7.30
C ALA A 222 -10.19 8.20 7.98
N SER A 223 -10.28 7.10 7.23
CA SER A 223 -10.58 5.78 7.76
C SER A 223 -9.49 5.24 8.69
N LEU A 224 -8.21 5.44 8.34
CA LEU A 224 -7.08 5.05 9.20
C LEU A 224 -7.08 5.82 10.52
N ASP A 225 -7.28 7.13 10.47
CA ASP A 225 -7.30 7.96 11.68
C ASP A 225 -8.51 7.64 12.56
N ILE A 226 -9.70 7.46 11.98
CA ILE A 226 -10.90 6.99 12.68
C ILE A 226 -10.65 5.63 13.34
N SER A 227 -10.10 4.66 12.62
CA SER A 227 -9.80 3.32 13.16
C SER A 227 -8.88 3.39 14.37
N ARG A 228 -7.84 4.24 14.33
CA ARG A 228 -6.94 4.47 15.45
C ARG A 228 -7.66 5.07 16.66
N LEU A 229 -8.50 6.10 16.44
CA LEU A 229 -9.23 6.78 17.50
C LEU A 229 -10.32 5.89 18.11
N LEU A 230 -10.96 5.01 17.33
CA LEU A 230 -11.95 4.05 17.83
C LEU A 230 -11.35 3.08 18.86
N ARG A 231 -10.08 2.71 18.72
CA ARG A 231 -9.37 1.84 19.69
C ARG A 231 -9.03 2.56 21.00
N ASN A 232 -9.03 3.90 21.01
CA ASN A 232 -8.80 4.68 22.21
C ASN A 232 -10.10 4.76 23.05
N ARG A 233 -10.16 3.96 24.11
CA ARG A 233 -11.34 3.88 25.02
C ARG A 233 -11.61 5.16 25.81
N ASN A 234 -10.66 6.10 25.85
CA ASN A 234 -10.84 7.40 26.53
C ASN A 234 -11.66 8.41 25.71
N LEU A 235 -11.87 8.15 24.41
CA LEU A 235 -12.70 8.98 23.55
C LEU A 235 -14.08 8.33 23.37
N SER A 236 -15.15 9.10 23.51
CA SER A 236 -16.47 8.63 23.12
C SER A 236 -16.65 8.59 21.62
N PHE A 237 -17.63 7.85 21.11
CA PHE A 237 -17.97 7.90 19.68
C PHE A 237 -18.45 9.26 19.24
N THR A 238 -19.07 10.01 20.16
CA THR A 238 -19.47 11.41 19.93
C THR A 238 -18.25 12.29 19.72
N ASP A 239 -17.23 12.20 20.58
CA ASP A 239 -16.00 12.98 20.45
C ASP A 239 -15.32 12.73 19.10
N ILE A 240 -15.27 11.48 18.66
CA ILE A 240 -14.69 11.13 17.36
C ILE A 240 -15.56 11.66 16.22
N SER A 241 -16.88 11.51 16.32
CA SER A 241 -17.83 12.04 15.32
C SER A 241 -17.70 13.56 15.16
N ASP A 242 -17.58 14.29 16.26
CA ASP A 242 -17.44 15.75 16.27
C ASP A 242 -16.07 16.19 15.76
N LEU A 243 -15.00 15.46 16.11
CA LEU A 243 -13.66 15.71 15.59
C LEU A 243 -13.63 15.66 14.07
N PHE A 244 -14.38 14.72 13.48
CA PHE A 244 -14.48 14.56 12.02
C PHE A 244 -15.64 15.37 11.41
N GLY A 245 -16.37 16.15 12.17
CA GLY A 245 -17.44 17.01 11.69
C GLY A 245 -18.61 16.25 11.04
N PHE A 246 -18.95 15.06 11.55
CA PHE A 246 -20.15 14.37 11.13
C PHE A 246 -21.40 15.03 11.70
N SER A 247 -22.44 15.11 10.90
CA SER A 247 -23.71 15.75 11.30
C SER A 247 -24.49 14.96 12.36
N SER A 248 -24.19 13.67 12.54
CA SER A 248 -24.80 12.79 13.55
C SER A 248 -23.97 11.53 13.77
N LEU A 249 -24.16 10.90 14.93
CA LEU A 249 -23.59 9.58 15.22
C LEU A 249 -24.05 8.49 14.24
N SER A 250 -25.27 8.59 13.72
CA SER A 250 -25.78 7.65 12.71
C SER A 250 -25.03 7.79 11.38
N HIS A 251 -24.72 9.03 10.98
CA HIS A 251 -23.90 9.28 9.79
C HIS A 251 -22.48 8.79 10.00
N PHE A 252 -21.87 9.07 11.15
CA PHE A 252 -20.55 8.54 11.53
C PHE A 252 -20.51 7.01 11.49
N SER A 253 -21.48 6.34 12.16
CA SER A 253 -21.53 4.87 12.21
C SER A 253 -21.68 4.25 10.83
N ARG A 254 -22.48 4.85 9.96
CA ARG A 254 -22.62 4.39 8.56
C ARG A 254 -21.31 4.57 7.80
N TYR A 255 -20.63 5.71 7.96
CA TYR A 255 -19.32 5.94 7.33
C TYR A 255 -18.29 4.90 7.76
N VAL A 256 -18.20 4.63 9.07
CA VAL A 256 -17.29 3.59 9.63
C VAL A 256 -17.62 2.21 9.04
N GLN A 257 -18.88 1.81 9.05
CA GLN A 257 -19.28 0.51 8.52
C GLN A 257 -19.01 0.37 7.01
N THR A 258 -19.24 1.42 6.24
CA THR A 258 -18.98 1.42 4.78
C THR A 258 -17.50 1.35 4.46
N ASN A 259 -16.65 2.09 5.17
CA ASN A 259 -15.24 2.25 4.81
C ASN A 259 -14.28 1.35 5.61
N LEU A 260 -14.69 0.84 6.77
CA LEU A 260 -13.89 -0.04 7.65
C LEU A 260 -14.50 -1.44 7.80
N GLY A 261 -15.68 -1.69 7.24
CA GLY A 261 -16.33 -3.01 7.21
C GLY A 261 -16.94 -3.48 8.55
N ALA A 262 -16.84 -2.69 9.62
CA ALA A 262 -17.31 -3.04 10.96
C ALA A 262 -17.98 -1.84 11.65
N LYS A 263 -18.78 -2.10 12.68
CA LYS A 263 -19.41 -1.00 13.48
C LYS A 263 -18.37 -0.38 14.42
N PRO A 264 -18.56 0.90 14.84
CA PRO A 264 -17.66 1.54 15.81
C PRO A 264 -17.44 0.74 17.10
N SER A 265 -18.47 0.00 17.58
CA SER A 265 -18.39 -0.86 18.76
C SER A 265 -17.38 -1.99 18.61
N ASP A 266 -17.30 -2.57 17.42
CA ASP A 266 -16.50 -3.76 17.14
C ASP A 266 -14.97 -3.49 17.23
N PHE A 267 -14.58 -2.21 17.20
CA PHE A 267 -13.19 -1.77 17.40
C PHE A 267 -12.78 -1.68 18.87
N ARG A 268 -13.72 -1.93 19.82
CA ARG A 268 -13.52 -1.83 21.28
C ARG A 268 -13.69 -3.15 22.00
N GLU A 269 -14.07 -4.18 21.28
CA GLU A 269 -14.07 -5.57 21.76
C GLU A 269 -12.65 -6.14 21.67
#